data_1546abeb3f0bc7624e0da9db41381460
#
_entry.id   1546abeb3f0bc7624e0da9db41381460
#
_cell.length_a   1.000
_cell.length_b   1.000
_cell.length_c   1.000
_cell.angle_alpha   90.00
_cell.angle_beta   90.00
_cell.angle_gamma   90.00
#
_symmetry.space_group_name_H-M   'P 1'
#
loop_
_entity.id
_entity.type
_entity.pdbx_description
1 polymer ?
#
loop_
_entity_poly.entity_id
_entity_poly.type
_entity_poly.pdbx_seq_one_letter_code
_entity_poly.pdbx_strand_id
1 'polypeptide(L)'
;AGALSNLDAKARLPWFGPTMSARSFATARLMETWAHGQDIFDLLSVRRKNSARLKHIAHLGVTTYEWTFKNRGLSAPLPIPYVCLQGPSGEAWSWGVSSSVDLVTGMAEDFCLVVTKRQHCLDTQLQMMGSAIAWLPLAQCFAGPPVDSPAPRGKLV
;
A
#
# COMPACT_ATOMS: atom_id res chain seq x y z
N ALA A 1 16.49 -0.21 17.13
CA ALA A 1 15.55 -1.36 17.23
C ALA A 1 15.04 -1.58 18.66
N GLY A 2 15.77 -1.17 19.72
CA GLY A 2 15.40 -1.48 21.10
C GLY A 2 14.20 -0.71 21.70
N ALA A 3 13.88 0.47 21.21
CA ALA A 3 12.86 1.32 21.87
C ALA A 3 11.41 0.82 21.71
N LEU A 4 11.10 0.11 20.62
CA LEU A 4 9.74 -0.40 20.36
C LEU A 4 9.53 -1.84 20.86
N SER A 5 10.60 -2.60 21.11
CA SER A 5 10.52 -3.99 21.54
C SER A 5 9.94 -4.18 22.95
N ASN A 6 10.01 -3.15 23.79
CA ASN A 6 9.54 -3.19 25.19
C ASN A 6 8.19 -2.49 25.38
N LEU A 7 7.54 -2.01 24.32
CA LEU A 7 6.24 -1.36 24.41
C LEU A 7 5.12 -2.38 24.20
N ASP A 8 4.04 -2.23 24.97
CA ASP A 8 2.79 -2.92 24.67
C ASP A 8 2.35 -2.56 23.24
N ALA A 9 2.02 -3.56 22.43
CA ALA A 9 1.58 -3.39 21.06
C ALA A 9 0.34 -2.49 20.92
N LYS A 10 -0.45 -2.35 21.98
CA LYS A 10 -1.65 -1.50 22.07
C LYS A 10 -1.36 -0.12 22.66
N ALA A 11 -0.15 0.14 23.18
CA ALA A 11 0.21 1.45 23.72
C ALA A 11 -0.04 2.54 22.69
N ARG A 12 -0.66 3.65 23.11
CA ARG A 12 -0.99 4.78 22.23
C ARG A 12 0.21 5.71 22.15
N LEU A 13 0.71 5.93 20.94
CA LEU A 13 1.84 6.81 20.68
C LEU A 13 1.36 8.09 19.97
N PRO A 14 1.94 9.26 20.31
CA PRO A 14 1.65 10.50 19.59
C PRO A 14 2.19 10.42 18.16
N TRP A 15 1.45 10.99 17.22
CA TRP A 15 1.79 11.12 15.81
C TRP A 15 1.36 12.49 15.30
N PHE A 16 1.77 12.89 14.09
CA PHE A 16 1.32 14.11 13.41
C PHE A 16 -0.18 14.12 13.02
N GLY A 17 -0.98 13.28 13.63
CA GLY A 17 -2.40 13.08 13.47
C GLY A 17 -2.99 12.42 14.72
N PRO A 18 -4.08 11.69 14.63
CA PRO A 18 -4.63 10.93 15.74
C PRO A 18 -3.59 9.96 16.31
N THR A 19 -3.55 9.83 17.65
CA THR A 19 -2.66 8.84 18.29
C THR A 19 -2.91 7.44 17.73
N MET A 20 -1.86 6.67 17.50
CA MET A 20 -1.95 5.32 16.97
C MET A 20 -1.31 4.29 17.90
N SER A 21 -1.67 3.02 17.74
CA SER A 21 -1.03 1.94 18.52
C SER A 21 0.45 1.81 18.16
N ALA A 22 1.27 1.30 19.08
CA ALA A 22 2.68 1.03 18.83
C ALA A 22 2.89 0.12 17.60
N ARG A 23 1.99 -0.86 17.40
CA ARG A 23 2.00 -1.72 16.19
C ARG A 23 1.74 -0.92 14.92
N SER A 24 0.71 -0.08 14.88
CA SER A 24 0.40 0.76 13.74
C SER A 24 1.52 1.76 13.45
N PHE A 25 2.10 2.34 14.50
CA PHE A 25 3.27 3.22 14.40
C PHE A 25 4.45 2.51 13.75
N ALA A 26 4.80 1.29 14.21
CA ALA A 26 5.89 0.51 13.63
C ALA A 26 5.64 0.18 12.16
N THR A 27 4.40 -0.16 11.79
CA THR A 27 4.02 -0.43 10.40
C THR A 27 4.11 0.82 9.53
N ALA A 28 3.64 1.98 10.03
CA ALA A 28 3.77 3.25 9.33
C ALA A 28 5.24 3.63 9.11
N ARG A 29 6.10 3.49 10.13
CA ARG A 29 7.55 3.75 10.01
C ARG A 29 8.23 2.80 9.02
N LEU A 30 7.83 1.53 9.01
CA LEU A 30 8.32 0.57 8.01
C LEU A 30 7.92 1.00 6.59
N MET A 31 6.67 1.40 6.39
CA MET A 31 6.16 1.88 5.10
C MET A 31 6.92 3.12 4.64
N GLU A 32 7.07 4.15 5.49
CA GLU A 32 7.80 5.37 5.17
C GLU A 32 9.26 5.07 4.78
N THR A 33 9.96 4.26 5.61
CA THR A 33 11.34 3.88 5.35
C THR A 33 11.49 3.13 4.03
N TRP A 34 10.52 2.23 3.74
CA TRP A 34 10.54 1.47 2.50
C TRP A 34 10.25 2.38 1.30
N ALA A 35 9.24 3.23 1.38
CA ALA A 35 8.82 4.09 0.28
C ALA A 35 9.91 5.11 -0.10
N HIS A 36 10.47 5.82 0.89
CA HIS A 36 11.58 6.77 0.64
C HIS A 36 12.87 6.05 0.23
N GLY A 37 13.10 4.85 0.77
CA GLY A 37 14.21 4.01 0.29
C GLY A 37 14.06 3.62 -1.17
N GLN A 38 12.84 3.38 -1.65
CA GLN A 38 12.58 3.06 -3.05
C GLN A 38 13.00 4.20 -3.98
N ASP A 39 12.76 5.44 -3.59
CA ASP A 39 13.17 6.63 -4.36
C ASP A 39 14.69 6.62 -4.66
N ILE A 40 15.49 6.11 -3.71
CA ILE A 40 16.96 5.99 -3.88
C ILE A 40 17.31 4.85 -4.84
N PHE A 41 16.64 3.69 -4.73
CA PHE A 41 16.87 2.56 -5.64
C PHE A 41 16.51 2.94 -7.07
N ASP A 42 15.41 3.66 -7.26
CA ASP A 42 14.96 4.13 -8.58
C ASP A 42 15.96 5.14 -9.18
N LEU A 43 16.45 6.09 -8.37
CA LEU A 43 17.46 7.06 -8.80
C LEU A 43 18.76 6.39 -9.26
N LEU A 44 19.17 5.35 -8.55
CA LEU A 44 20.39 4.59 -8.87
C LEU A 44 20.17 3.53 -9.96
N SER A 45 18.93 3.35 -10.43
CA SER A 45 18.54 2.28 -11.36
C SER A 45 18.94 0.88 -10.86
N VAL A 46 18.89 0.65 -9.54
CA VAL A 46 19.23 -0.62 -8.89
C VAL A 46 17.96 -1.32 -8.45
N ARG A 47 17.81 -2.59 -8.83
CA ARG A 47 16.66 -3.39 -8.38
C ARG A 47 16.77 -3.69 -6.88
N ARG A 48 15.74 -3.33 -6.12
CA ARG A 48 15.65 -3.63 -4.70
C ARG A 48 15.34 -5.10 -4.46
N LYS A 49 16.05 -5.73 -3.52
CA LYS A 49 15.69 -7.04 -3.01
C LYS A 49 14.66 -6.89 -1.90
N ASN A 50 13.42 -7.24 -2.20
CA ASN A 50 12.33 -7.18 -1.24
C ASN A 50 12.27 -8.43 -0.34
N SER A 51 11.54 -8.33 0.77
CA SER A 51 11.32 -9.41 1.74
C SER A 51 9.85 -9.49 2.14
N ALA A 52 9.47 -10.51 2.91
CA ALA A 52 8.12 -10.69 3.42
C ALA A 52 7.59 -9.50 4.26
N ARG A 53 8.46 -8.54 4.63
CA ARG A 53 8.03 -7.27 5.28
C ARG A 53 7.08 -6.45 4.41
N LEU A 54 7.09 -6.63 3.08
CA LEU A 54 6.11 -6.02 2.18
C LEU A 54 4.66 -6.36 2.57
N LYS A 55 4.42 -7.51 3.20
CA LYS A 55 3.08 -7.90 3.68
C LYS A 55 2.47 -6.86 4.62
N HIS A 56 3.28 -6.22 5.45
CA HIS A 56 2.81 -5.17 6.36
C HIS A 56 2.42 -3.89 5.61
N ILE A 57 3.15 -3.54 4.56
CA ILE A 57 2.84 -2.38 3.71
C ILE A 57 1.59 -2.67 2.87
N ALA A 58 1.49 -3.86 2.28
CA ALA A 58 0.30 -4.30 1.57
C ALA A 58 -0.94 -4.29 2.48
N HIS A 59 -0.81 -4.83 3.71
CA HIS A 59 -1.89 -4.78 4.69
C HIS A 59 -2.32 -3.35 5.01
N LEU A 60 -1.37 -2.43 5.17
CA LEU A 60 -1.68 -1.01 5.37
C LEU A 60 -2.43 -0.44 4.16
N GLY A 61 -1.99 -0.74 2.95
CA GLY A 61 -2.67 -0.33 1.71
C GLY A 61 -4.12 -0.79 1.67
N VAL A 62 -4.38 -2.06 1.99
CA VAL A 62 -5.74 -2.61 2.01
C VAL A 62 -6.60 -1.97 3.10
N THR A 63 -6.08 -1.84 4.32
CA THR A 63 -6.84 -1.28 5.46
C THR A 63 -7.14 0.21 5.33
N THR A 64 -6.45 0.92 4.45
CA THR A 64 -6.70 2.32 4.12
C THR A 64 -7.63 2.52 2.92
N TYR A 65 -8.33 1.47 2.46
CA TYR A 65 -9.28 1.55 1.34
C TYR A 65 -10.30 2.67 1.53
N GLU A 66 -11.08 2.61 2.61
CA GLU A 66 -12.10 3.63 2.91
C GLU A 66 -11.48 5.01 3.14
N TRP A 67 -10.31 5.05 3.81
CA TRP A 67 -9.57 6.29 4.04
C TRP A 67 -9.20 6.98 2.72
N THR A 68 -8.78 6.24 1.71
CA THR A 68 -8.44 6.77 0.39
C THR A 68 -9.57 7.64 -0.20
N PHE A 69 -10.80 7.17 -0.12
CA PHE A 69 -11.96 7.89 -0.62
C PHE A 69 -12.38 9.01 0.32
N LYS A 70 -12.50 8.71 1.62
CA LYS A 70 -12.88 9.69 2.64
C LYS A 70 -11.96 10.91 2.65
N ASN A 71 -10.66 10.70 2.52
CA ASN A 71 -9.65 11.77 2.47
C ASN A 71 -9.84 12.71 1.26
N ARG A 72 -10.51 12.23 0.21
CA ARG A 72 -10.88 12.99 -1.01
C ARG A 72 -12.32 13.51 -0.99
N GLY A 73 -13.04 13.35 0.10
CA GLY A 73 -14.47 13.71 0.17
C GLY A 73 -15.37 12.81 -0.68
N LEU A 74 -14.91 11.61 -1.01
CA LEU A 74 -15.63 10.63 -1.83
C LEU A 74 -16.18 9.50 -0.96
N SER A 75 -17.24 8.83 -1.44
CA SER A 75 -17.73 7.58 -0.86
C SER A 75 -16.97 6.40 -1.45
N ALA A 76 -16.52 5.49 -0.59
CA ALA A 76 -15.87 4.28 -1.03
C ALA A 76 -16.86 3.34 -1.72
N PRO A 77 -16.56 2.82 -2.93
CA PRO A 77 -17.38 1.78 -3.55
C PRO A 77 -17.45 0.53 -2.66
N LEU A 78 -18.55 -0.20 -2.75
CA LEU A 78 -18.73 -1.48 -2.07
C LEU A 78 -19.11 -2.55 -3.10
N PRO A 79 -18.67 -3.80 -2.89
CA PRO A 79 -17.84 -4.29 -1.79
C PRO A 79 -16.38 -3.81 -1.89
N ILE A 80 -15.63 -3.97 -0.78
CA ILE A 80 -14.16 -3.81 -0.82
C ILE A 80 -13.58 -4.91 -1.70
N PRO A 81 -12.69 -4.59 -2.67
CA PRO A 81 -12.19 -5.60 -3.59
C PRO A 81 -11.37 -6.68 -2.87
N TYR A 82 -11.49 -7.90 -3.34
CA TYR A 82 -10.59 -8.98 -2.93
C TYR A 82 -9.16 -8.66 -3.40
N VAL A 83 -8.20 -8.73 -2.51
CA VAL A 83 -6.79 -8.49 -2.84
C VAL A 83 -6.03 -9.80 -2.66
N CYS A 84 -5.37 -10.28 -3.72
CA CYS A 84 -4.55 -11.49 -3.69
C CYS A 84 -3.20 -11.20 -4.37
N LEU A 85 -2.14 -11.14 -3.58
CA LEU A 85 -0.81 -10.73 -4.01
C LEU A 85 0.20 -11.85 -3.85
N GLN A 86 1.14 -11.95 -4.80
CA GLN A 86 2.29 -12.82 -4.69
C GLN A 86 3.42 -12.11 -3.96
N GLY A 87 3.84 -12.67 -2.82
CA GLY A 87 4.98 -12.19 -2.05
C GLY A 87 6.33 -12.47 -2.72
N PRO A 88 7.43 -11.87 -2.20
CA PRO A 88 8.76 -11.97 -2.80
C PRO A 88 9.33 -13.39 -2.88
N SER A 89 8.88 -14.30 -2.03
CA SER A 89 9.30 -15.72 -2.02
C SER A 89 8.28 -16.63 -2.71
N GLY A 90 7.29 -16.07 -3.41
CA GLY A 90 6.27 -16.82 -4.14
C GLY A 90 5.02 -17.17 -3.33
N GLU A 91 4.98 -16.85 -2.04
CA GLU A 91 3.83 -17.06 -1.18
C GLU A 91 2.64 -16.17 -1.58
N ALA A 92 1.41 -16.69 -1.46
CA ALA A 92 0.19 -15.92 -1.69
C ALA A 92 -0.27 -15.22 -0.40
N TRP A 93 -0.59 -13.93 -0.51
CA TRP A 93 -1.19 -13.14 0.55
C TRP A 93 -2.55 -12.64 0.09
N SER A 94 -3.58 -12.81 0.92
CA SER A 94 -4.93 -12.38 0.54
C SER A 94 -5.64 -11.62 1.64
N TRP A 95 -6.53 -10.73 1.23
CA TRP A 95 -7.40 -9.91 2.08
C TRP A 95 -8.79 -9.80 1.44
N GLY A 96 -9.81 -9.76 2.29
CA GLY A 96 -11.20 -9.66 1.85
C GLY A 96 -11.85 -10.99 1.52
N VAL A 97 -13.05 -10.93 0.98
CA VAL A 97 -13.82 -12.09 0.54
C VAL A 97 -13.45 -12.40 -0.91
N SER A 98 -13.11 -13.65 -1.20
CA SER A 98 -12.73 -14.07 -2.56
C SER A 98 -13.78 -13.66 -3.59
N SER A 99 -13.34 -13.02 -4.65
CA SER A 99 -14.16 -12.53 -5.75
C SER A 99 -13.41 -12.73 -7.07
N SER A 100 -14.14 -13.05 -8.12
CA SER A 100 -13.62 -13.14 -9.49
C SER A 100 -13.94 -11.90 -10.35
N VAL A 101 -14.78 -10.98 -9.82
CA VAL A 101 -15.29 -9.82 -10.55
C VAL A 101 -14.92 -8.50 -9.88
N ASP A 102 -14.43 -8.52 -8.65
CA ASP A 102 -14.01 -7.35 -7.88
C ASP A 102 -12.74 -7.69 -7.11
N LEU A 103 -11.59 -7.47 -7.75
CA LEU A 103 -10.32 -7.97 -7.24
C LEU A 103 -9.11 -7.15 -7.71
N VAL A 104 -8.03 -7.29 -6.93
CA VAL A 104 -6.66 -6.90 -7.29
C VAL A 104 -5.77 -8.14 -7.21
N THR A 105 -5.05 -8.46 -8.29
CA THR A 105 -4.03 -9.52 -8.26
C THR A 105 -2.72 -9.06 -8.89
N GLY A 106 -1.62 -9.68 -8.49
CA GLY A 106 -0.29 -9.41 -9.03
C GLY A 106 0.80 -9.47 -7.96
N MET A 107 1.95 -8.83 -8.23
CA MET A 107 3.07 -8.81 -7.31
C MET A 107 2.82 -7.86 -6.14
N ALA A 108 3.19 -8.28 -4.94
CA ALA A 108 3.07 -7.44 -3.74
C ALA A 108 3.94 -6.18 -3.83
N GLU A 109 5.06 -6.23 -4.54
CA GLU A 109 5.91 -5.06 -4.82
C GLU A 109 5.13 -4.00 -5.59
N ASP A 110 4.51 -4.37 -6.71
CA ASP A 110 3.71 -3.48 -7.55
C ASP A 110 2.60 -2.81 -6.73
N PHE A 111 1.88 -3.60 -5.94
CA PHE A 111 0.83 -3.08 -5.07
C PHE A 111 1.37 -2.06 -4.05
N CYS A 112 2.49 -2.39 -3.40
CA CYS A 112 3.13 -1.48 -2.45
C CYS A 112 3.61 -0.18 -3.11
N LEU A 113 4.15 -0.23 -4.33
CA LEU A 113 4.55 0.95 -5.10
C LEU A 113 3.35 1.86 -5.39
N VAL A 114 2.21 1.26 -5.75
CA VAL A 114 0.98 2.02 -6.03
C VAL A 114 0.42 2.69 -4.77
N VAL A 115 0.23 1.96 -3.68
CA VAL A 115 -0.40 2.52 -2.47
C VAL A 115 0.49 3.52 -1.72
N THR A 116 1.81 3.50 -1.98
CA THR A 116 2.77 4.49 -1.47
C THR A 116 3.04 5.63 -2.46
N LYS A 117 2.32 5.70 -3.60
CA LYS A 117 2.48 6.74 -4.63
C LYS A 117 3.86 6.79 -5.28
N ARG A 118 4.56 5.66 -5.39
CA ARG A 118 5.85 5.57 -6.11
C ARG A 118 5.66 5.21 -7.58
N GLN A 119 4.53 4.58 -7.91
CA GLN A 119 4.24 4.18 -9.29
C GLN A 119 2.74 4.31 -9.58
N HIS A 120 2.40 4.66 -10.82
CA HIS A 120 1.02 4.62 -11.28
C HIS A 120 0.59 3.16 -11.49
N CYS A 121 -0.67 2.82 -11.17
CA CYS A 121 -1.14 1.44 -11.30
C CYS A 121 -1.09 0.91 -12.74
N LEU A 122 -1.23 1.79 -13.75
CA LEU A 122 -1.09 1.43 -15.16
C LEU A 122 0.34 1.07 -15.60
N ASP A 123 1.34 1.45 -14.81
CA ASP A 123 2.75 1.12 -15.06
C ASP A 123 3.18 -0.18 -14.37
N THR A 124 2.24 -0.89 -13.75
CA THR A 124 2.46 -2.17 -13.05
C THR A 124 1.87 -3.33 -13.82
N GLN A 125 2.11 -4.55 -13.33
CA GLN A 125 1.46 -5.77 -13.83
C GLN A 125 0.23 -6.17 -12.99
N LEU A 126 -0.29 -5.26 -12.15
CA LEU A 126 -1.50 -5.52 -11.38
C LEU A 126 -2.71 -5.68 -12.30
N GLN A 127 -3.49 -6.72 -12.03
CA GLN A 127 -4.81 -6.88 -12.62
C GLN A 127 -5.85 -6.30 -11.67
N MET A 128 -6.73 -5.47 -12.21
CA MET A 128 -7.75 -4.72 -11.46
C MET A 128 -9.11 -4.96 -12.07
N MET A 129 -10.10 -5.31 -11.25
CA MET A 129 -11.50 -5.50 -11.68
C MET A 129 -12.44 -4.87 -10.66
N GLY A 130 -13.63 -4.47 -11.14
CA GLY A 130 -14.67 -3.91 -10.27
C GLY A 130 -14.24 -2.60 -9.60
N SER A 131 -14.48 -2.47 -8.31
CA SER A 131 -14.16 -1.27 -7.51
C SER A 131 -12.64 -0.99 -7.43
N ALA A 132 -11.80 -1.98 -7.69
CA ALA A 132 -10.35 -1.81 -7.72
C ALA A 132 -9.90 -0.82 -8.81
N ILE A 133 -10.63 -0.72 -9.92
CA ILE A 133 -10.34 0.21 -11.03
C ILE A 133 -10.47 1.67 -10.56
N ALA A 134 -11.46 1.97 -9.73
CA ALA A 134 -11.64 3.29 -9.15
C ALA A 134 -10.68 3.56 -7.98
N TRP A 135 -10.28 2.51 -7.26
CA TRP A 135 -9.46 2.62 -6.06
C TRP A 135 -7.98 2.85 -6.35
N LEU A 136 -7.33 1.96 -7.12
CA LEU A 136 -5.87 1.95 -7.22
C LEU A 136 -5.26 3.26 -7.75
N PRO A 137 -5.87 3.99 -8.71
CA PRO A 137 -5.36 5.31 -9.10
C PRO A 137 -5.37 6.32 -7.93
N LEU A 138 -6.29 6.18 -6.99
CA LEU A 138 -6.45 7.06 -5.83
C LEU A 138 -5.74 6.55 -4.58
N ALA A 139 -5.40 5.25 -4.52
CA ALA A 139 -4.91 4.57 -3.32
C ALA A 139 -3.76 5.34 -2.65
N GLN A 140 -3.90 5.54 -1.32
CA GLN A 140 -2.92 6.22 -0.48
C GLN A 140 -2.91 5.57 0.90
N CYS A 141 -1.78 5.01 1.30
CA CYS A 141 -1.67 4.27 2.57
C CYS A 141 -0.98 5.07 3.69
N PHE A 142 -0.81 6.36 3.52
CA PHE A 142 -0.17 7.26 4.49
C PHE A 142 -1.09 8.45 4.83
N ALA A 143 -0.87 9.04 6.01
CA ALA A 143 -1.60 10.20 6.49
C ALA A 143 -1.21 11.47 5.71
N GLY A 144 -2.09 12.48 5.74
CA GLY A 144 -1.86 13.76 5.09
C GLY A 144 -2.94 14.08 4.05
N PRO A 145 -2.81 15.21 3.35
CA PRO A 145 -3.76 15.58 2.31
C PRO A 145 -3.77 14.56 1.16
N PRO A 146 -4.80 14.55 0.32
CA PRO A 146 -4.82 13.71 -0.86
C PRO A 146 -3.62 13.99 -1.77
N VAL A 147 -2.94 12.94 -2.18
CA VAL A 147 -1.82 13.01 -3.14
C VAL A 147 -2.21 12.23 -4.39
N ASP A 148 -2.02 12.83 -5.54
CA ASP A 148 -2.28 12.16 -6.82
C ASP A 148 -1.16 11.15 -7.14
N SER A 149 -1.51 10.13 -7.92
CA SER A 149 -0.51 9.20 -8.44
C SER A 149 0.45 9.92 -9.38
N PRO A 150 1.71 9.49 -9.49
CA PRO A 150 2.58 9.93 -10.58
C PRO A 150 1.86 9.77 -11.92
N ALA A 151 2.18 10.61 -12.89
CA ALA A 151 1.66 10.43 -14.25
C ALA A 151 2.08 9.06 -14.79
N PRO A 152 1.20 8.33 -15.50
CA PRO A 152 1.58 7.07 -16.15
C PRO A 152 2.75 7.35 -17.11
N ARG A 153 3.77 6.51 -17.07
CA ARG A 153 4.95 6.63 -17.93
C ARG A 153 4.63 6.35 -19.41
N GLY A 154 3.41 5.82 -19.68
CA GLY A 154 3.01 5.34 -20.99
C GLY A 154 3.78 4.07 -21.36
N LYS A 155 3.10 3.05 -21.83
CA LYS A 155 3.82 1.97 -22.52
C LYS A 155 4.38 2.61 -23.80
N LEU A 156 5.71 2.72 -23.90
CA LEU A 156 6.34 2.92 -25.21
C LEU A 156 5.84 1.77 -26.09
N VAL A 157 5.01 2.11 -27.05
CA VAL A 157 4.50 1.20 -28.08
C VAL A 157 5.64 0.92 -29.05
#